data_bd2a247faf1e9c61b0f59877ef55baa0
#
_entry.id   bd2a247faf1e9c61b0f59877ef55baa0
#
_cell.length_a   1.000
_cell.length_b   1.000
_cell.length_c   1.000
_cell.angle_alpha   90.00
_cell.angle_beta   90.00
_cell.angle_gamma   90.00
#
_symmetry.space_group_name_H-M   'P 1'
#
loop_
_entity.id
_entity.type
_entity.pdbx_description
1 polymer ?
#
loop_
_entity_poly.entity_id
_entity_poly.type
_entity_poly.pdbx_seq_one_letter_code
_entity_poly.pdbx_strand_id
1 'polypeptide(L)'
;YDADALEEEGIEPPKTWEELKSAAEKLTTKDRYGIVLPVEKTAYTLFNWWPFMWMDDADIYDADGNVTAGKDSMADALDFWGPFYQNEYCPSSLQSGPWSIDNIANGVAAMQIGGTYMINAAEEYNKDGHNIGVVPLPSPKGKDPVTVAGGQMMAVSSQSKDVDAAADFIFWCFGSDDTTYVTKWCTEAKFAYPARQSVIEENKELFQEGMKAIFTEFYDTARPEPQYSSEVTDIMGDTLQ
;
A
#
# COMPACT_ATOMS: atom_id res chain seq x y z
N TYR A 1 -1.30 4.14 -10.97
CA TYR A 1 -2.30 4.65 -11.90
C TYR A 1 -1.91 4.38 -13.36
N ASP A 2 -2.91 4.28 -14.21
CA ASP A 2 -2.74 4.26 -15.67
C ASP A 2 -2.59 5.70 -16.16
N ALA A 3 -1.38 6.05 -16.62
CA ALA A 3 -1.08 7.43 -17.03
C ALA A 3 -1.79 7.81 -18.34
N ASP A 4 -1.97 6.88 -19.25
CA ASP A 4 -2.68 7.13 -20.50
C ASP A 4 -4.16 7.43 -20.24
N ALA A 5 -4.78 6.70 -19.32
CA ALA A 5 -6.17 6.93 -18.92
C ALA A 5 -6.37 8.31 -18.27
N LEU A 6 -5.41 8.76 -17.47
CA LEU A 6 -5.44 10.09 -16.87
C LEU A 6 -5.23 11.20 -17.93
N GLU A 7 -4.26 10.99 -18.83
CA GLU A 7 -3.95 11.93 -19.92
C GLU A 7 -5.12 12.12 -20.87
N GLU A 8 -5.81 11.04 -21.25
CA GLU A 8 -7.01 11.09 -22.09
C GLU A 8 -8.11 12.01 -21.56
N GLU A 9 -8.25 12.05 -20.22
CA GLU A 9 -9.25 12.91 -19.54
C GLU A 9 -8.66 14.27 -19.08
N GLY A 10 -7.38 14.53 -19.35
CA GLY A 10 -6.69 15.75 -18.92
C GLY A 10 -6.56 15.86 -17.41
N ILE A 11 -6.37 14.73 -16.71
CA ILE A 11 -6.28 14.63 -15.26
C ILE A 11 -4.83 14.45 -14.86
N GLU A 12 -4.31 15.34 -14.01
CA GLU A 12 -3.03 15.12 -13.33
C GLU A 12 -3.19 14.08 -12.22
N PRO A 13 -2.12 13.30 -11.90
CA PRO A 13 -2.16 12.38 -10.77
C PRO A 13 -2.59 13.08 -9.48
N PRO A 14 -3.63 12.57 -8.77
CA PRO A 14 -4.25 13.27 -7.65
C PRO A 14 -3.29 13.40 -6.47
N LYS A 15 -3.29 14.56 -5.81
CA LYS A 15 -2.49 14.88 -4.62
C LYS A 15 -3.34 15.10 -3.37
N THR A 16 -4.62 15.39 -3.56
CA THR A 16 -5.56 15.61 -2.47
C THR A 16 -6.73 14.62 -2.53
N TRP A 17 -7.43 14.48 -1.40
CA TRP A 17 -8.62 13.63 -1.32
C TRP A 17 -9.70 14.08 -2.31
N GLU A 18 -9.89 15.38 -2.45
CA GLU A 18 -10.87 15.95 -3.40
C GLU A 18 -10.48 15.63 -4.84
N GLU A 19 -9.18 15.74 -5.16
CA GLU A 19 -8.68 15.39 -6.49
C GLU A 19 -8.82 13.89 -6.75
N LEU A 20 -8.52 13.02 -5.77
CA LEU A 20 -8.70 11.56 -5.90
C LEU A 20 -10.15 11.19 -6.19
N LYS A 21 -11.09 11.76 -5.44
CA LYS A 21 -12.53 11.52 -5.64
C LYS A 21 -12.99 12.01 -7.01
N SER A 22 -12.59 13.23 -7.40
CA SER A 22 -12.92 13.80 -8.72
C SER A 22 -12.30 12.99 -9.86
N ALA A 23 -11.07 12.51 -9.70
CA ALA A 23 -10.44 11.65 -10.69
C ALA A 23 -11.17 10.30 -10.81
N ALA A 24 -11.49 9.66 -9.70
CA ALA A 24 -12.24 8.41 -9.71
C ALA A 24 -13.60 8.53 -10.39
N GLU A 25 -14.34 9.61 -10.13
CA GLU A 25 -15.60 9.90 -10.79
C GLU A 25 -15.44 10.03 -12.31
N LYS A 26 -14.49 10.86 -12.77
CA LYS A 26 -14.29 11.13 -14.20
C LYS A 26 -13.74 9.91 -14.96
N LEU A 27 -12.87 9.13 -14.34
CA LEU A 27 -12.23 7.96 -14.93
C LEU A 27 -13.14 6.73 -14.94
N THR A 28 -14.27 6.76 -14.20
CA THR A 28 -15.27 5.70 -14.22
C THR A 28 -16.10 5.79 -15.50
N THR A 29 -16.08 4.72 -16.27
CA THR A 29 -16.84 4.56 -17.50
C THR A 29 -17.68 3.28 -17.44
N LYS A 30 -18.44 2.96 -18.50
CA LYS A 30 -19.14 1.67 -18.59
C LYS A 30 -18.22 0.45 -18.66
N ASP A 31 -16.94 0.64 -19.03
CA ASP A 31 -15.98 -0.44 -19.30
C ASP A 31 -14.79 -0.43 -18.30
N ARG A 32 -14.66 0.58 -17.45
CA ARG A 32 -13.55 0.76 -16.53
C ARG A 32 -14.00 1.47 -15.26
N TYR A 33 -13.54 1.03 -14.12
CA TYR A 33 -13.69 1.73 -12.84
C TYR A 33 -12.65 2.84 -12.68
N GLY A 34 -12.97 3.85 -11.88
CA GLY A 34 -12.02 4.93 -11.58
C GLY A 34 -10.88 4.48 -10.67
N ILE A 35 -11.19 3.61 -9.69
CA ILE A 35 -10.21 3.16 -8.70
C ILE A 35 -10.52 1.73 -8.23
N VAL A 36 -9.47 0.97 -7.86
CA VAL A 36 -9.60 -0.24 -7.07
C VAL A 36 -9.34 0.08 -5.60
N LEU A 37 -10.36 -0.17 -4.77
CA LEU A 37 -10.24 -0.22 -3.32
C LEU A 37 -10.60 -1.64 -2.85
N PRO A 38 -9.99 -2.15 -1.77
CA PRO A 38 -10.35 -3.47 -1.24
C PRO A 38 -11.75 -3.45 -0.62
N VAL A 39 -12.55 -4.46 -0.94
CA VAL A 39 -13.96 -4.59 -0.51
C VAL A 39 -14.18 -5.72 0.49
N GLU A 40 -13.17 -6.51 0.80
CA GLU A 40 -13.28 -7.67 1.66
C GLU A 40 -12.82 -7.35 3.08
N LYS A 41 -13.45 -7.98 4.09
CA LYS A 41 -12.99 -7.92 5.48
C LYS A 41 -11.66 -8.68 5.63
N THR A 42 -10.56 -8.02 5.31
CA THR A 42 -9.20 -8.58 5.39
C THR A 42 -8.22 -7.59 6.00
N ALA A 43 -7.08 -8.09 6.46
CA ALA A 43 -5.97 -7.25 6.90
C ALA A 43 -5.52 -6.29 5.78
N TYR A 44 -5.62 -6.69 4.52
CA TYR A 44 -5.27 -5.85 3.37
C TYR A 44 -6.14 -4.59 3.27
N THR A 45 -7.43 -4.71 3.56
CA THR A 45 -8.35 -3.56 3.61
C THR A 45 -7.91 -2.56 4.68
N LEU A 46 -7.56 -3.04 5.87
CA LEU A 46 -7.07 -2.20 6.96
C LEU A 46 -5.75 -1.52 6.59
N PHE A 47 -4.81 -2.23 5.94
CA PHE A 47 -3.56 -1.65 5.43
C PHE A 47 -3.80 -0.48 4.47
N ASN A 48 -4.81 -0.57 3.63
CA ASN A 48 -5.17 0.51 2.70
C ASN A 48 -5.87 1.67 3.40
N TRP A 49 -6.62 1.41 4.48
CA TRP A 49 -7.42 2.41 5.15
C TRP A 49 -6.66 3.17 6.24
N TRP A 50 -5.74 2.53 7.00
CA TRP A 50 -5.00 3.19 8.08
C TRP A 50 -4.32 4.50 7.68
N PRO A 51 -3.65 4.62 6.53
CA PRO A 51 -3.09 5.89 6.11
C PRO A 51 -4.11 7.03 6.06
N PHE A 52 -5.32 6.75 5.56
CA PHE A 52 -6.38 7.76 5.48
C PHE A 52 -6.84 8.20 6.87
N MET A 53 -7.05 7.26 7.78
CA MET A 53 -7.36 7.55 9.17
C MET A 53 -6.28 8.44 9.81
N TRP A 54 -5.01 8.10 9.63
CA TRP A 54 -3.90 8.85 10.20
C TRP A 54 -3.71 10.22 9.58
N MET A 55 -3.92 10.38 8.28
CA MET A 55 -3.87 11.67 7.60
C MET A 55 -4.94 12.65 8.10
N ASP A 56 -6.02 12.13 8.69
CA ASP A 56 -7.05 12.94 9.33
C ASP A 56 -6.87 13.08 10.85
N ASP A 57 -5.65 12.84 11.35
CA ASP A 57 -5.28 12.92 12.77
C ASP A 57 -6.09 11.97 13.69
N ALA A 58 -6.67 10.91 13.10
CA ALA A 58 -7.38 9.87 13.84
C ALA A 58 -6.47 8.69 14.16
N ASP A 59 -6.76 8.02 15.27
CA ASP A 59 -6.18 6.73 15.64
C ASP A 59 -7.17 5.99 16.55
N ILE A 60 -6.97 4.68 16.74
CA ILE A 60 -7.80 3.89 17.66
C ILE A 60 -7.46 4.22 19.11
N TYR A 61 -6.19 4.50 19.40
CA TYR A 61 -5.70 4.87 20.73
C TYR A 61 -4.86 6.14 20.65
N ASP A 62 -4.93 6.96 21.72
CA ASP A 62 -3.95 8.04 21.91
C ASP A 62 -2.63 7.52 22.52
N ALA A 63 -1.67 8.43 22.69
CA ALA A 63 -0.36 8.11 23.26
C ALA A 63 -0.42 7.56 24.71
N ASP A 64 -1.50 7.84 25.41
CA ASP A 64 -1.74 7.37 26.79
C ASP A 64 -2.52 6.04 26.83
N GLY A 65 -2.89 5.50 25.64
CA GLY A 65 -3.64 4.24 25.50
C GLY A 65 -5.14 4.35 25.70
N ASN A 66 -5.69 5.58 25.71
CA ASN A 66 -7.13 5.75 25.76
C ASN A 66 -7.75 5.56 24.39
N VAL A 67 -8.93 4.96 24.32
CA VAL A 67 -9.67 4.77 23.07
C VAL A 67 -10.10 6.13 22.51
N THR A 68 -9.72 6.38 21.27
CA THR A 68 -10.07 7.59 20.51
C THR A 68 -10.95 7.30 19.30
N ALA A 69 -11.19 6.03 19.00
CA ALA A 69 -12.16 5.62 17.99
C ALA A 69 -13.54 6.26 18.23
N GLY A 70 -14.20 6.68 17.16
CA GLY A 70 -15.50 7.35 17.21
C GLY A 70 -15.43 8.86 17.42
N LYS A 71 -14.27 9.48 17.35
CA LYS A 71 -14.13 10.93 17.20
C LYS A 71 -14.49 11.37 15.78
N ASP A 72 -14.83 12.64 15.60
CA ASP A 72 -15.25 13.22 14.32
C ASP A 72 -14.23 12.97 13.20
N SER A 73 -12.93 13.09 13.48
CA SER A 73 -11.86 12.83 12.50
C SER A 73 -11.87 11.42 11.90
N MET A 74 -12.26 10.40 12.66
CA MET A 74 -12.42 9.04 12.12
C MET A 74 -13.66 8.94 11.23
N ALA A 75 -14.73 9.65 11.55
CA ALA A 75 -15.92 9.73 10.73
C ALA A 75 -15.62 10.41 9.39
N ASP A 76 -14.81 11.46 9.38
CA ASP A 76 -14.41 12.17 8.17
C ASP A 76 -13.62 11.26 7.19
N ALA A 77 -12.73 10.41 7.71
CA ALA A 77 -12.01 9.42 6.89
C ALA A 77 -12.96 8.34 6.30
N LEU A 78 -13.97 7.91 7.06
CA LEU A 78 -15.00 6.98 6.57
C LEU A 78 -15.92 7.66 5.54
N ASP A 79 -16.33 8.89 5.79
CA ASP A 79 -17.13 9.70 4.87
C ASP A 79 -16.40 9.98 3.55
N PHE A 80 -15.08 10.01 3.58
CA PHE A 80 -14.27 10.09 2.37
C PHE A 80 -14.30 8.77 1.56
N TRP A 81 -14.21 7.61 2.22
CA TRP A 81 -14.17 6.31 1.54
C TRP A 81 -15.53 5.83 1.04
N GLY A 82 -16.59 6.03 1.79
CA GLY A 82 -17.94 5.57 1.49
C GLY A 82 -18.42 5.89 0.07
N PRO A 83 -18.27 7.13 -0.42
CA PRO A 83 -18.71 7.53 -1.76
C PRO A 83 -18.08 6.76 -2.92
N PHE A 84 -16.89 6.19 -2.79
CA PHE A 84 -16.29 5.40 -3.87
C PHE A 84 -17.08 4.12 -4.14
N TYR A 85 -17.65 3.51 -3.09
CA TYR A 85 -18.51 2.33 -3.20
C TYR A 85 -19.96 2.70 -3.59
N GLN A 86 -20.52 3.72 -2.93
CA GLN A 86 -21.88 4.16 -3.12
C GLN A 86 -22.17 4.65 -4.54
N ASN A 87 -21.17 5.26 -5.20
CA ASN A 87 -21.25 5.76 -6.56
C ASN A 87 -20.65 4.80 -7.60
N GLU A 88 -20.31 3.58 -7.20
CA GLU A 88 -19.75 2.55 -8.09
C GLU A 88 -18.44 3.00 -8.80
N TYR A 89 -17.63 3.84 -8.15
CA TYR A 89 -16.31 4.22 -8.69
C TYR A 89 -15.27 3.10 -8.53
N CYS A 90 -15.55 2.11 -7.69
CA CYS A 90 -14.75 0.91 -7.50
C CYS A 90 -15.58 -0.36 -7.70
N PRO A 91 -14.94 -1.47 -8.16
CA PRO A 91 -15.64 -2.72 -8.37
C PRO A 91 -16.05 -3.36 -7.04
N SER A 92 -17.20 -4.03 -7.01
CA SER A 92 -17.67 -4.82 -5.87
C SER A 92 -17.00 -6.20 -5.76
N SER A 93 -16.31 -6.64 -6.80
CA SER A 93 -15.53 -7.89 -6.82
C SER A 93 -14.43 -7.81 -7.86
N LEU A 94 -13.33 -8.50 -7.63
CA LEU A 94 -12.14 -8.52 -8.49
C LEU A 94 -11.75 -9.95 -8.83
N GLN A 95 -11.34 -10.20 -10.08
CA GLN A 95 -10.82 -11.50 -10.50
C GLN A 95 -9.38 -11.73 -10.00
N SER A 96 -8.55 -10.69 -10.04
CA SER A 96 -7.13 -10.75 -9.67
C SER A 96 -6.83 -10.35 -8.23
N GLY A 97 -7.86 -10.08 -7.42
CA GLY A 97 -7.70 -9.53 -6.07
C GLY A 97 -7.20 -8.07 -6.03
N PRO A 98 -7.44 -7.37 -4.90
CA PRO A 98 -7.13 -5.93 -4.81
C PRO A 98 -5.63 -5.62 -4.70
N TRP A 99 -4.78 -6.62 -4.57
CA TRP A 99 -3.32 -6.47 -4.47
C TRP A 99 -2.60 -6.68 -5.81
N SER A 100 -3.31 -7.00 -6.91
CA SER A 100 -2.69 -7.26 -8.21
C SER A 100 -2.65 -6.02 -9.08
N ILE A 101 -1.47 -5.71 -9.63
CA ILE A 101 -1.30 -4.64 -10.63
C ILE A 101 -2.03 -4.97 -11.95
N ASP A 102 -2.44 -6.22 -12.15
CA ASP A 102 -3.24 -6.65 -13.30
C ASP A 102 -4.55 -5.87 -13.43
N ASN A 103 -5.09 -5.36 -12.33
CA ASN A 103 -6.29 -4.52 -12.37
C ASN A 103 -6.06 -3.24 -13.18
N ILE A 104 -4.86 -2.66 -13.12
CA ILE A 104 -4.48 -1.51 -13.93
C ILE A 104 -4.11 -1.96 -15.35
N ALA A 105 -3.21 -2.92 -15.46
CA ALA A 105 -2.69 -3.36 -16.76
C ALA A 105 -3.78 -3.92 -17.69
N ASN A 106 -4.82 -4.55 -17.15
CA ASN A 106 -5.95 -5.06 -17.93
C ASN A 106 -7.13 -4.07 -18.05
N GLY A 107 -6.96 -2.82 -17.61
CA GLY A 107 -7.97 -1.77 -17.74
C GLY A 107 -9.21 -1.98 -16.86
N VAL A 108 -9.13 -2.77 -15.79
CA VAL A 108 -10.23 -2.93 -14.83
C VAL A 108 -10.51 -1.62 -14.13
N ALA A 109 -9.44 -0.90 -13.75
CA ALA A 109 -9.53 0.43 -13.17
C ALA A 109 -8.36 1.32 -13.61
N ALA A 110 -8.56 2.64 -13.56
CA ALA A 110 -7.53 3.62 -13.88
C ALA A 110 -6.56 3.89 -12.72
N MET A 111 -7.00 3.69 -11.49
CA MET A 111 -6.20 3.91 -10.29
C MET A 111 -6.33 2.73 -9.32
N GLN A 112 -5.34 2.55 -8.47
CA GLN A 112 -5.34 1.53 -7.42
C GLN A 112 -4.43 1.93 -6.28
N ILE A 113 -4.84 1.68 -5.04
CA ILE A 113 -3.94 1.75 -3.89
C ILE A 113 -3.11 0.47 -3.85
N GLY A 114 -1.81 0.61 -3.70
CA GLY A 114 -0.88 -0.52 -3.69
C GLY A 114 0.37 -0.24 -2.88
N GLY A 115 1.29 -1.18 -2.90
CA GLY A 115 2.55 -1.09 -2.18
C GLY A 115 3.75 -1.44 -3.04
N THR A 116 4.93 -1.36 -2.44
CA THR A 116 6.22 -1.63 -3.10
C THR A 116 6.26 -2.96 -3.86
N TYR A 117 5.53 -3.96 -3.38
CA TYR A 117 5.47 -5.30 -3.99
C TYR A 117 4.89 -5.33 -5.42
N MET A 118 4.22 -4.26 -5.86
CA MET A 118 3.68 -4.13 -7.21
C MET A 118 4.71 -3.58 -8.22
N ILE A 119 5.79 -2.94 -7.76
CA ILE A 119 6.69 -2.16 -8.62
C ILE A 119 7.30 -3.02 -9.73
N ASN A 120 7.87 -4.18 -9.38
CA ASN A 120 8.54 -5.02 -10.38
C ASN A 120 7.58 -5.44 -11.50
N ALA A 121 6.34 -5.81 -11.15
CA ALA A 121 5.34 -6.17 -12.15
C ALA A 121 4.88 -4.95 -12.98
N ALA A 122 4.71 -3.78 -12.36
CA ALA A 122 4.40 -2.55 -13.08
C ALA A 122 5.50 -2.16 -14.07
N GLU A 123 6.76 -2.28 -13.67
CA GLU A 123 7.91 -2.05 -14.56
C GLU A 123 7.96 -3.04 -15.74
N GLU A 124 7.58 -4.32 -15.53
CA GLU A 124 7.47 -5.29 -16.62
C GLU A 124 6.33 -4.92 -17.59
N TYR A 125 5.16 -4.56 -17.08
CA TYR A 125 4.07 -4.08 -17.93
C TYR A 125 4.47 -2.82 -18.73
N ASN A 126 5.21 -1.90 -18.13
CA ASN A 126 5.70 -0.72 -18.85
C ASN A 126 6.70 -1.07 -19.98
N LYS A 127 7.52 -2.11 -19.82
CA LYS A 127 8.37 -2.62 -20.92
C LYS A 127 7.55 -3.19 -22.08
N ASP A 128 6.37 -3.74 -21.77
CA ASP A 128 5.44 -4.28 -22.77
C ASP A 128 4.51 -3.21 -23.37
N GLY A 129 4.71 -1.94 -23.04
CA GLY A 129 4.06 -0.80 -23.65
C GLY A 129 2.90 -0.19 -22.85
N HIS A 130 2.69 -0.62 -21.60
CA HIS A 130 1.81 0.09 -20.67
C HIS A 130 2.49 1.37 -20.14
N ASN A 131 1.70 2.27 -19.59
CA ASN A 131 2.18 3.52 -19.00
C ASN A 131 1.67 3.63 -17.55
N ILE A 132 2.17 2.76 -16.69
CA ILE A 132 1.79 2.72 -15.27
C ILE A 132 2.72 3.65 -14.49
N GLY A 133 2.14 4.60 -13.76
CA GLY A 133 2.83 5.50 -12.86
C GLY A 133 2.50 5.24 -11.39
N VAL A 134 3.27 5.86 -10.51
CA VAL A 134 3.04 5.83 -9.06
C VAL A 134 3.19 7.22 -8.47
N VAL A 135 2.36 7.54 -7.49
CA VAL A 135 2.42 8.78 -6.70
C VAL A 135 2.14 8.46 -5.24
N PRO A 136 2.54 9.33 -4.31
CA PRO A 136 2.12 9.22 -2.92
C PRO A 136 0.61 9.13 -2.78
N LEU A 137 0.13 8.53 -1.67
CA LEU A 137 -1.29 8.58 -1.35
C LEU A 137 -1.74 10.04 -1.24
N PRO A 138 -2.85 10.41 -1.90
CA PRO A 138 -3.43 11.74 -1.73
C PRO A 138 -3.80 12.01 -0.28
N SER A 139 -3.55 13.23 0.20
CA SER A 139 -3.83 13.64 1.58
C SER A 139 -4.92 14.72 1.64
N PRO A 140 -5.56 14.96 2.80
CA PRO A 140 -6.41 16.13 2.97
C PRO A 140 -5.63 17.41 2.65
N LYS A 141 -6.30 18.39 2.08
CA LYS A 141 -5.65 19.65 1.68
C LYS A 141 -4.88 20.30 2.84
N GLY A 142 -3.58 20.51 2.64
CA GLY A 142 -2.70 21.12 3.62
C GLY A 142 -2.09 20.16 4.64
N LYS A 143 -2.32 18.86 4.47
CA LYS A 143 -1.66 17.80 5.26
C LYS A 143 -0.65 17.04 4.41
N ASP A 144 0.35 16.48 5.05
CA ASP A 144 1.35 15.65 4.39
C ASP A 144 0.83 14.23 4.16
N PRO A 145 1.24 13.56 3.07
CA PRO A 145 0.91 12.16 2.85
C PRO A 145 1.52 11.26 3.94
N VAL A 146 0.74 10.30 4.39
CA VAL A 146 1.18 9.26 5.32
C VAL A 146 1.05 7.91 4.63
N THR A 147 1.99 7.00 4.87
CA THR A 147 1.91 5.61 4.42
C THR A 147 2.14 4.65 5.58
N VAL A 148 1.82 3.38 5.36
CA VAL A 148 2.06 2.31 6.33
C VAL A 148 3.34 1.57 5.99
N ALA A 149 4.22 1.39 6.98
CA ALA A 149 5.35 0.48 6.91
C ALA A 149 4.92 -0.86 7.51
N GLY A 150 4.45 -1.73 6.63
CA GLY A 150 4.22 -3.12 6.96
C GLY A 150 5.35 -4.00 6.46
N GLY A 151 5.33 -5.28 6.81
CA GLY A 151 6.38 -6.17 6.37
C GLY A 151 6.04 -7.64 6.55
N GLN A 152 6.91 -8.46 6.00
CA GLN A 152 6.89 -9.91 6.19
C GLN A 152 8.07 -10.30 7.07
N MET A 153 7.82 -11.22 7.98
CA MET A 153 8.83 -11.76 8.88
C MET A 153 8.99 -13.26 8.63
N MET A 154 10.21 -13.74 8.78
CA MET A 154 10.46 -15.17 8.90
C MET A 154 10.64 -15.54 10.37
N ALA A 155 10.01 -16.61 10.79
CA ALA A 155 10.09 -17.12 12.14
C ALA A 155 10.37 -18.63 12.15
N VAL A 156 11.07 -19.09 13.16
CA VAL A 156 11.24 -20.53 13.40
C VAL A 156 10.00 -21.07 14.11
N SER A 157 9.39 -22.09 13.53
CA SER A 157 8.24 -22.75 14.16
C SER A 157 8.68 -23.43 15.47
N SER A 158 7.88 -23.29 16.53
CA SER A 158 8.07 -24.03 17.79
C SER A 158 7.94 -25.54 17.62
N GLN A 159 7.39 -26.01 16.50
CA GLN A 159 7.27 -27.43 16.15
C GLN A 159 8.41 -27.91 15.24
N SER A 160 9.40 -27.07 14.97
CA SER A 160 10.58 -27.49 14.18
C SER A 160 11.30 -28.63 14.88
N LYS A 161 11.72 -29.63 14.12
CA LYS A 161 12.55 -30.74 14.61
C LYS A 161 14.01 -30.33 14.76
N ASP A 162 14.42 -29.25 14.10
CA ASP A 162 15.76 -28.67 14.14
C ASP A 162 15.64 -27.14 14.15
N VAL A 163 15.55 -26.59 15.36
CA VAL A 163 15.37 -25.14 15.58
C VAL A 163 16.64 -24.40 15.19
N ASP A 164 17.80 -24.97 15.48
CA ASP A 164 19.09 -24.33 15.23
C ASP A 164 19.35 -24.21 13.72
N ALA A 165 19.17 -25.29 12.96
CA ALA A 165 19.31 -25.25 11.50
C ALA A 165 18.31 -24.28 10.84
N ALA A 166 17.08 -24.19 11.35
CA ALA A 166 16.09 -23.25 10.85
C ALA A 166 16.48 -21.80 11.16
N ALA A 167 17.01 -21.52 12.35
CA ALA A 167 17.52 -20.22 12.73
C ALA A 167 18.72 -19.83 11.87
N ASP A 168 19.70 -20.75 11.70
CA ASP A 168 20.89 -20.54 10.87
C ASP A 168 20.51 -20.19 9.44
N PHE A 169 19.48 -20.84 8.89
CA PHE A 169 18.97 -20.52 7.55
C PHE A 169 18.42 -19.09 7.48
N ILE A 170 17.63 -18.65 8.45
CA ILE A 170 17.08 -17.28 8.50
C ILE A 170 18.23 -16.27 8.61
N PHE A 171 19.20 -16.52 9.51
CA PHE A 171 20.36 -15.65 9.67
C PHE A 171 21.22 -15.60 8.40
N TRP A 172 21.40 -16.72 7.71
CA TRP A 172 22.11 -16.75 6.46
C TRP A 172 21.40 -15.90 5.38
N CYS A 173 20.06 -16.00 5.29
CA CYS A 173 19.28 -15.24 4.30
C CYS A 173 19.29 -13.72 4.56
N PHE A 174 19.14 -13.30 5.81
CA PHE A 174 18.84 -11.90 6.13
C PHE A 174 19.84 -11.24 7.10
N GLY A 175 20.58 -12.00 7.84
CA GLY A 175 21.51 -11.55 8.88
C GLY A 175 23.00 -11.65 8.52
N SER A 176 23.35 -12.29 7.41
CA SER A 176 24.75 -12.47 6.97
C SER A 176 25.44 -11.14 6.68
N ASP A 177 26.76 -11.09 6.90
CA ASP A 177 27.59 -9.96 6.46
C ASP A 177 27.63 -9.84 4.93
N ASP A 178 27.46 -10.96 4.21
CA ASP A 178 27.23 -10.95 2.77
C ASP A 178 25.79 -10.52 2.48
N THR A 179 25.63 -9.29 2.04
CA THR A 179 24.32 -8.69 1.75
C THR A 179 23.73 -9.07 0.39
N THR A 180 24.47 -9.83 -0.42
CA THR A 180 24.05 -10.19 -1.80
C THR A 180 22.68 -10.86 -1.82
N TYR A 181 22.43 -11.80 -0.90
CA TYR A 181 21.19 -12.57 -0.89
C TYR A 181 19.97 -11.74 -0.52
N VAL A 182 20.06 -10.99 0.58
CA VAL A 182 18.97 -10.12 1.01
C VAL A 182 18.71 -9.01 0.01
N THR A 183 19.76 -8.48 -0.64
CA THR A 183 19.61 -7.48 -1.70
C THR A 183 18.81 -8.05 -2.87
N LYS A 184 19.20 -9.22 -3.40
CA LYS A 184 18.46 -9.87 -4.50
C LYS A 184 17.02 -10.22 -4.12
N TRP A 185 16.81 -10.70 -2.91
CA TRP A 185 15.46 -10.96 -2.43
C TRP A 185 14.59 -9.71 -2.47
N CYS A 186 15.12 -8.60 -1.98
CA CYS A 186 14.39 -7.33 -1.86
C CYS A 186 14.25 -6.57 -3.19
N THR A 187 15.09 -6.81 -4.19
CA THR A 187 15.09 -6.03 -5.44
C THR A 187 14.64 -6.81 -6.66
N GLU A 188 14.98 -8.11 -6.75
CA GLU A 188 14.70 -8.94 -7.92
C GLU A 188 13.46 -9.82 -7.72
N ALA A 189 13.37 -10.56 -6.61
CA ALA A 189 12.26 -11.47 -6.37
C ALA A 189 10.97 -10.71 -6.05
N LYS A 190 11.08 -9.63 -5.29
CA LYS A 190 9.97 -8.79 -4.86
C LYS A 190 10.55 -7.46 -4.40
N PHE A 191 10.06 -6.34 -4.91
CA PHE A 191 10.54 -5.08 -4.37
C PHE A 191 10.00 -4.85 -2.95
N ALA A 192 10.92 -4.75 -2.00
CA ALA A 192 10.67 -4.41 -0.61
C ALA A 192 11.90 -3.74 -0.01
N TYR A 193 11.72 -2.92 1.00
CA TYR A 193 12.86 -2.38 1.75
C TYR A 193 13.34 -3.42 2.76
N PRO A 194 14.66 -3.73 2.79
CA PRO A 194 15.21 -4.60 3.83
C PRO A 194 15.16 -3.90 5.20
N ALA A 195 14.93 -4.67 6.26
CA ALA A 195 14.95 -4.15 7.63
C ALA A 195 16.34 -3.64 8.08
N ARG A 196 17.40 -4.07 7.38
CA ARG A 196 18.78 -3.65 7.66
C ARG A 196 19.12 -2.40 6.87
N GLN A 197 19.28 -1.28 7.56
CA GLN A 197 19.64 0.00 6.97
C GLN A 197 20.96 -0.06 6.18
N SER A 198 21.96 -0.84 6.66
CA SER A 198 23.22 -1.04 5.94
C SER A 198 23.05 -1.62 4.54
N VAL A 199 22.04 -2.48 4.33
CA VAL A 199 21.75 -3.05 2.99
C VAL A 199 21.23 -1.97 2.04
N ILE A 200 20.42 -1.05 2.54
CA ILE A 200 19.91 0.09 1.74
C ILE A 200 21.07 1.03 1.40
N GLU A 201 21.93 1.35 2.36
CA GLU A 201 23.08 2.24 2.19
C GLU A 201 24.09 1.69 1.17
N GLU A 202 24.42 0.40 1.26
CA GLU A 202 25.33 -0.29 0.34
C GLU A 202 24.79 -0.38 -1.10
N ASN A 203 23.47 -0.35 -1.27
CA ASN A 203 22.79 -0.56 -2.56
C ASN A 203 21.88 0.61 -2.92
N LYS A 204 22.22 1.82 -2.46
CA LYS A 204 21.37 3.01 -2.54
C LYS A 204 20.81 3.27 -3.94
N GLU A 205 21.59 3.04 -4.98
CA GLU A 205 21.19 3.25 -6.37
C GLU A 205 19.98 2.39 -6.76
N LEU A 206 19.95 1.12 -6.30
CA LEU A 206 18.84 0.20 -6.60
C LEU A 206 17.51 0.62 -5.98
N PHE A 207 17.55 1.40 -4.90
CA PHE A 207 16.36 1.88 -4.19
C PHE A 207 15.92 3.28 -4.65
N GLN A 208 16.67 3.94 -5.53
CA GLN A 208 16.41 5.28 -6.03
C GLN A 208 16.06 5.33 -7.52
N GLU A 209 15.93 4.18 -8.18
CA GLU A 209 15.60 4.10 -9.61
C GLU A 209 14.08 4.09 -9.85
N GLY A 210 13.63 4.78 -10.90
CA GLY A 210 12.27 4.71 -11.40
C GLY A 210 11.20 4.93 -10.34
N MET A 211 10.20 4.06 -10.30
CA MET A 211 9.10 4.14 -9.32
C MET A 211 9.56 3.92 -7.88
N LYS A 212 10.70 3.27 -7.67
CA LYS A 212 11.26 3.01 -6.33
C LYS A 212 11.62 4.29 -5.60
N ALA A 213 12.07 5.32 -6.33
CA ALA A 213 12.46 6.62 -5.76
C ALA A 213 11.34 7.24 -4.91
N ILE A 214 10.09 7.14 -5.37
CA ILE A 214 8.92 7.69 -4.67
C ILE A 214 8.76 7.05 -3.28
N PHE A 215 8.86 5.74 -3.20
CA PHE A 215 8.75 5.04 -1.91
C PHE A 215 9.94 5.33 -0.98
N THR A 216 11.14 5.57 -1.55
CA THR A 216 12.32 5.93 -0.76
C THR A 216 12.15 7.29 -0.07
N GLU A 217 11.46 8.24 -0.68
CA GLU A 217 11.14 9.54 -0.06
C GLU A 217 10.25 9.41 1.18
N PHE A 218 9.42 8.36 1.26
CA PHE A 218 8.51 8.12 2.38
C PHE A 218 9.01 7.10 3.40
N TYR A 219 10.17 6.49 3.18
CA TYR A 219 10.70 5.46 4.06
C TYR A 219 10.83 5.93 5.51
N ASP A 220 11.33 7.14 5.71
CA ASP A 220 11.57 7.71 7.04
C ASP A 220 10.29 8.26 7.71
N THR A 221 9.21 8.48 6.94
CA THR A 221 7.94 9.04 7.43
C THR A 221 6.81 8.01 7.50
N ALA A 222 7.06 6.78 7.05
CA ALA A 222 6.09 5.71 7.10
C ALA A 222 5.78 5.30 8.54
N ARG A 223 4.49 5.21 8.89
CA ARG A 223 4.07 4.73 10.22
C ARG A 223 4.08 3.21 10.25
N PRO A 224 4.63 2.59 11.31
CA PRO A 224 4.62 1.14 11.46
C PRO A 224 3.18 0.61 11.55
N GLU A 225 3.00 -0.63 11.07
CA GLU A 225 1.75 -1.37 11.21
C GLU A 225 1.30 -1.39 12.68
N PRO A 226 0.04 -1.00 12.98
CA PRO A 226 -0.46 -1.00 14.35
C PRO A 226 -0.53 -2.41 14.93
N GLN A 227 -0.20 -2.53 16.20
CA GLN A 227 -0.26 -3.78 16.96
C GLN A 227 -1.56 -3.85 17.77
N TYR A 228 -2.72 -3.74 17.10
CA TYR A 228 -4.02 -3.90 17.74
C TYR A 228 -4.33 -5.35 18.10
N SER A 229 -5.21 -5.57 19.06
CA SER A 229 -5.73 -6.92 19.33
C SER A 229 -6.60 -7.40 18.17
N SER A 230 -6.78 -8.73 18.05
CA SER A 230 -7.65 -9.31 17.02
C SER A 230 -9.08 -8.78 17.10
N GLU A 231 -9.59 -8.56 18.33
CA GLU A 231 -10.94 -8.01 18.53
C GLU A 231 -11.06 -6.59 17.95
N VAL A 232 -10.06 -5.73 18.18
CA VAL A 232 -10.05 -4.38 17.60
C VAL A 232 -9.96 -4.43 16.08
N THR A 233 -9.09 -5.28 15.54
CA THR A 233 -8.94 -5.47 14.10
C THR A 233 -10.24 -5.98 13.46
N ASP A 234 -10.93 -6.91 14.11
CA ASP A 234 -12.21 -7.42 13.66
C ASP A 234 -13.32 -6.35 13.65
N ILE A 235 -13.41 -5.54 14.72
CA ILE A 235 -14.38 -4.42 14.81
C ILE A 235 -14.10 -3.40 13.68
N MET A 236 -12.84 -3.04 13.46
CA MET A 236 -12.46 -2.13 12.36
C MET A 236 -12.85 -2.71 11.01
N GLY A 237 -12.58 -3.99 10.78
CA GLY A 237 -12.96 -4.68 9.55
C GLY A 237 -14.47 -4.72 9.32
N ASP A 238 -15.27 -4.87 10.39
CA ASP A 238 -16.74 -4.82 10.31
C ASP A 238 -17.25 -3.40 10.03
N THR A 239 -16.55 -2.38 10.51
CA THR A 239 -16.92 -0.98 10.31
C THR A 239 -16.70 -0.52 8.87
N LEU A 240 -15.72 -1.11 8.18
CA LEU A 240 -15.37 -0.76 6.79
C LEU A 240 -16.20 -1.52 5.73
N GLN A 241 -17.10 -2.40 6.11
CA GLN A 241 -18.03 -3.11 5.22
C GLN A 241 -19.42 -2.48 5.18
#